data_614a03a4e6f4a15758da83b3ab3af84c
#
_entry.id   614a03a4e6f4a15758da83b3ab3af84c
#
_cell.length_a   1.000
_cell.length_b   1.000
_cell.length_c   1.000
_cell.angle_alpha   90.00
_cell.angle_beta   90.00
_cell.angle_gamma   90.00
#
_symmetry.space_group_name_H-M   'P 1'
#
loop_
_entity.id
_entity.type
_entity.pdbx_description
1 polymer ?
#
loop_
_entity_poly.entity_id
_entity_poly.type
_entity_poly.pdbx_seq_one_letter_code
_entity_poly.pdbx_strand_id
1 'polypeptide(L)'
;MKTIKSLITAALIASFSTGCEKVLEEHPQSQIVPSYFNSPSGVLGGIAGVYNDIRSQWGTEGFTIEMQAGTDEFIQGVNSGGGPAYTYNGLNSSNFGSAWGIAFQDINTLNGVLQYGATIDLPEATRKQYLAQAKFLRAFWYFYLVQTWGDVPLHTEFITVPSQAASRQPAADVYALIIQDLTEAAADLPNQPTAPFLGKAATKPVAQLLLAKAYLTRGWLNNTASDFTQAATICDDIIANKSAYGLDLWQDYGDAFVPANDYGKETMFVSDHVLDPKYGYYQVGGQAGGGAAQNLSPWFTNWNYPNNSGINSIKNAAGAFVNSGTSGMLRDSYYGRPYVRMRPNSDKIATGPRAGKNYFLDQAFTNRDVDSRYANSFYTVYISNTAVTNQANATNNLRGISYTTVPGVDTAVWLPDYEVPGAPQFVGNRPFKGIVVPPSLWNNGIFPALKKFMDPSRGANFNDPSTRPAVLYRFSDVYMTGAEAYFKAGNNAKAAALINVIRQRAAFRKTNTTAQNAAAAAAMTITADQVTLDFILDERSREFFGEWQRWHDLVRARSLVRRVQEWNQEAAAYVKDFNMLRPIPQTQIDRVVEGPKFPQNSGY
;
A
#
# COMPACT_ATOMS: atom_id res chain seq x y z
N MET A 1 -55.55 -64.11 -4.54
CA MET A 1 -54.26 -63.70 -4.01
C MET A 1 -53.34 -63.03 -5.03
N LYS A 2 -53.35 -63.35 -6.31
CA LYS A 2 -52.50 -62.69 -7.34
C LYS A 2 -52.92 -61.27 -7.64
N THR A 3 -54.20 -60.93 -7.67
CA THR A 3 -54.78 -59.63 -7.96
C THR A 3 -54.57 -58.60 -6.84
N ILE A 4 -54.52 -59.00 -5.57
CA ILE A 4 -54.25 -58.13 -4.42
C ILE A 4 -52.80 -57.72 -4.34
N LYS A 5 -51.88 -58.64 -4.70
CA LYS A 5 -50.46 -58.31 -4.75
C LYS A 5 -50.09 -57.26 -5.84
N SER A 6 -50.75 -57.35 -7.01
CA SER A 6 -50.55 -56.39 -8.10
C SER A 6 -51.12 -55.01 -7.75
N LEU A 7 -52.20 -54.90 -7.01
CA LEU A 7 -52.80 -53.64 -6.54
C LEU A 7 -51.90 -52.96 -5.46
N ILE A 8 -51.34 -53.76 -4.56
CA ILE A 8 -50.39 -53.24 -3.53
C ILE A 8 -49.08 -52.73 -4.17
N THR A 9 -48.61 -53.47 -5.18
CA THR A 9 -47.40 -53.05 -5.90
C THR A 9 -47.61 -51.77 -6.72
N ALA A 10 -48.78 -51.62 -7.36
CA ALA A 10 -49.17 -50.42 -8.08
C ALA A 10 -49.36 -49.18 -7.14
N ALA A 11 -49.93 -49.41 -5.95
CA ALA A 11 -50.12 -48.38 -4.93
C ALA A 11 -48.77 -47.93 -4.31
N LEU A 12 -47.82 -48.83 -4.11
CA LEU A 12 -46.45 -48.48 -3.66
C LEU A 12 -45.68 -47.69 -4.71
N ILE A 13 -45.84 -48.01 -6.00
CA ILE A 13 -45.16 -47.25 -7.08
C ILE A 13 -45.77 -45.86 -7.24
N ALA A 14 -47.06 -45.69 -7.07
CA ALA A 14 -47.74 -44.39 -7.13
C ALA A 14 -47.38 -43.49 -5.94
N SER A 15 -47.01 -44.05 -4.77
CA SER A 15 -46.60 -43.27 -3.59
C SER A 15 -45.17 -42.71 -3.69
N PHE A 16 -44.32 -43.18 -4.62
CA PHE A 16 -42.98 -42.68 -4.86
C PHE A 16 -42.90 -41.58 -5.92
N SER A 17 -44.01 -41.25 -6.58
CA SER A 17 -44.05 -40.22 -7.63
C SER A 17 -44.49 -38.82 -7.15
N THR A 18 -44.79 -38.63 -5.87
CA THR A 18 -44.91 -37.30 -5.29
C THR A 18 -43.56 -36.85 -4.76
N GLY A 19 -42.64 -36.64 -5.65
CA GLY A 19 -41.37 -35.95 -5.33
C GLY A 19 -41.69 -34.54 -4.88
N CYS A 20 -41.26 -34.15 -3.70
CA CYS A 20 -41.29 -32.76 -3.27
C CYS A 20 -40.41 -31.91 -4.22
N GLU A 21 -41.02 -31.30 -5.24
CA GLU A 21 -40.32 -30.35 -6.12
C GLU A 21 -39.58 -29.24 -5.34
N LYS A 22 -40.08 -28.87 -4.17
CA LYS A 22 -39.48 -27.86 -3.31
C LYS A 22 -38.22 -28.30 -2.53
N VAL A 23 -37.93 -29.62 -2.45
CA VAL A 23 -36.71 -30.12 -1.75
C VAL A 23 -35.48 -30.08 -2.65
N LEU A 24 -35.66 -29.91 -3.96
CA LEU A 24 -34.58 -29.80 -4.95
C LEU A 24 -34.30 -28.36 -5.41
N GLU A 25 -34.99 -27.36 -4.86
CA GLU A 25 -34.57 -25.99 -5.05
C GLU A 25 -33.27 -25.79 -4.26
N GLU A 26 -32.16 -25.85 -4.96
CA GLU A 26 -30.88 -25.41 -4.41
C GLU A 26 -30.95 -23.92 -4.04
N HIS A 27 -30.92 -23.62 -2.76
CA HIS A 27 -30.67 -22.28 -2.26
C HIS A 27 -29.19 -22.16 -1.98
N PRO A 28 -28.37 -21.74 -2.95
CA PRO A 28 -26.93 -21.65 -2.76
C PRO A 28 -26.61 -20.63 -1.67
N GLN A 29 -26.09 -21.12 -0.54
CA GLN A 29 -25.70 -20.28 0.60
C GLN A 29 -24.36 -19.55 0.36
N SER A 30 -23.62 -19.95 -0.69
CA SER A 30 -22.30 -19.44 -1.01
C SER A 30 -22.22 -18.58 -2.28
N GLN A 31 -23.34 -18.40 -2.99
CA GLN A 31 -23.39 -17.56 -4.20
C GLN A 31 -24.33 -16.38 -3.98
N ILE A 32 -23.89 -15.19 -4.38
CA ILE A 32 -24.73 -14.01 -4.40
C ILE A 32 -25.67 -14.12 -5.60
N VAL A 33 -26.95 -14.35 -5.31
CA VAL A 33 -28.02 -14.47 -6.32
C VAL A 33 -28.84 -13.16 -6.42
N PRO A 34 -29.53 -12.90 -7.54
CA PRO A 34 -30.32 -11.67 -7.72
C PRO A 34 -31.24 -11.34 -6.54
N SER A 35 -31.91 -12.35 -5.95
CA SER A 35 -32.80 -12.17 -4.82
C SER A 35 -32.13 -11.62 -3.56
N TYR A 36 -30.79 -11.77 -3.43
CA TYR A 36 -30.06 -11.20 -2.31
C TYR A 36 -30.14 -9.67 -2.30
N PHE A 37 -30.08 -9.03 -3.47
CA PHE A 37 -30.11 -7.58 -3.62
C PHE A 37 -31.53 -6.98 -3.61
N ASN A 38 -32.59 -7.80 -3.50
CA ASN A 38 -33.96 -7.31 -3.45
C ASN A 38 -34.37 -6.71 -2.07
N SER A 39 -33.40 -6.53 -1.19
CA SER A 39 -33.62 -5.96 0.14
C SER A 39 -32.53 -4.91 0.49
N PRO A 40 -32.90 -3.92 1.33
CA PRO A 40 -31.91 -2.94 1.84
C PRO A 40 -30.69 -3.58 2.50
N SER A 41 -30.90 -4.65 3.26
CA SER A 41 -29.81 -5.38 3.94
C SER A 41 -28.92 -6.12 2.96
N GLY A 42 -29.44 -6.67 1.87
CA GLY A 42 -28.67 -7.33 0.83
C GLY A 42 -27.80 -6.34 0.05
N VAL A 43 -28.34 -5.19 -0.30
CA VAL A 43 -27.59 -4.10 -0.96
C VAL A 43 -26.47 -3.59 -0.04
N LEU A 44 -26.77 -3.30 1.23
CA LEU A 44 -25.75 -2.88 2.20
C LEU A 44 -24.70 -3.97 2.42
N GLY A 45 -25.14 -5.25 2.50
CA GLY A 45 -24.24 -6.40 2.66
C GLY A 45 -23.28 -6.57 1.48
N GLY A 46 -23.76 -6.35 0.24
CA GLY A 46 -22.91 -6.36 -0.95
C GLY A 46 -21.83 -5.28 -0.91
N ILE A 47 -22.19 -4.05 -0.54
CA ILE A 47 -21.22 -2.94 -0.39
C ILE A 47 -20.21 -3.26 0.74
N ALA A 48 -20.69 -3.72 1.89
CA ALA A 48 -19.84 -4.06 3.03
C ALA A 48 -18.87 -5.22 2.71
N GLY A 49 -19.32 -6.20 1.91
CA GLY A 49 -18.47 -7.29 1.41
C GLY A 49 -17.29 -6.76 0.60
N VAL A 50 -17.54 -5.84 -0.32
CA VAL A 50 -16.47 -5.23 -1.12
C VAL A 50 -15.48 -4.41 -0.27
N TYR A 51 -15.96 -3.66 0.72
CA TYR A 51 -15.07 -3.02 1.69
C TYR A 51 -14.22 -4.03 2.47
N ASN A 52 -14.81 -5.18 2.82
CA ASN A 52 -14.07 -6.27 3.46
C ASN A 52 -12.97 -6.84 2.55
N ASP A 53 -13.25 -6.97 1.26
CA ASP A 53 -12.33 -7.61 0.32
C ASP A 53 -11.12 -6.72 -0.02
N ILE A 54 -11.22 -5.39 0.11
CA ILE A 54 -10.07 -4.47 0.08
C ILE A 54 -9.02 -4.89 1.10
N ARG A 55 -9.40 -5.39 2.28
CA ARG A 55 -8.48 -5.89 3.32
C ARG A 55 -7.66 -7.11 2.87
N SER A 56 -8.14 -7.86 1.91
CA SER A 56 -7.42 -9.01 1.37
C SER A 56 -6.23 -8.60 0.48
N GLN A 57 -6.10 -7.31 0.18
CA GLN A 57 -5.02 -6.74 -0.63
C GLN A 57 -4.15 -5.79 0.20
N TRP A 58 -4.67 -4.62 0.59
CA TRP A 58 -3.89 -3.62 1.31
C TRP A 58 -3.48 -4.11 2.70
N GLY A 59 -2.19 -4.03 2.99
CA GLY A 59 -1.58 -4.56 4.21
C GLY A 59 -1.11 -6.02 4.11
N THR A 60 -1.39 -6.72 3.00
CA THR A 60 -0.87 -8.08 2.78
C THR A 60 0.53 -8.07 2.16
N GLU A 61 1.26 -9.17 2.31
CA GLU A 61 2.62 -9.31 1.74
C GLU A 61 2.60 -9.25 0.21
N GLY A 62 1.75 -10.05 -0.43
CA GLY A 62 1.72 -10.16 -1.89
C GLY A 62 1.42 -8.82 -2.56
N PHE A 63 0.41 -8.12 -2.10
CA PHE A 63 0.05 -6.81 -2.63
C PHE A 63 1.12 -5.74 -2.35
N THR A 64 1.71 -5.76 -1.16
CA THR A 64 2.79 -4.82 -0.82
C THR A 64 4.00 -5.02 -1.72
N ILE A 65 4.39 -6.27 -2.01
CA ILE A 65 5.46 -6.57 -2.96
C ILE A 65 5.07 -6.09 -4.37
N GLU A 66 3.85 -6.36 -4.82
CA GLU A 66 3.36 -5.94 -6.14
C GLU A 66 3.47 -4.42 -6.35
N MET A 67 3.15 -3.64 -5.34
CA MET A 67 3.06 -2.17 -5.42
C MET A 67 4.38 -1.45 -5.12
N GLN A 68 5.35 -2.08 -4.47
CA GLN A 68 6.53 -1.41 -3.95
C GLN A 68 7.86 -2.02 -4.44
N ALA A 69 7.90 -3.37 -4.61
CA ALA A 69 9.13 -4.04 -4.96
C ALA A 69 9.57 -3.75 -6.41
N GLY A 70 10.87 -3.80 -6.65
CA GLY A 70 11.43 -3.57 -7.98
C GLY A 70 11.34 -2.13 -8.48
N THR A 71 11.01 -1.17 -7.59
CA THR A 71 11.01 0.25 -7.90
C THR A 71 12.37 0.90 -7.57
N ASP A 72 12.45 2.20 -7.65
CA ASP A 72 13.61 2.96 -7.14
C ASP A 72 13.62 3.06 -5.60
N GLU A 73 12.47 2.84 -4.92
CA GLU A 73 12.36 2.94 -3.46
C GLU A 73 12.80 1.67 -2.72
N PHE A 74 12.36 0.49 -3.20
CA PHE A 74 12.54 -0.77 -2.47
C PHE A 74 13.23 -1.84 -3.30
N ILE A 75 14.19 -2.50 -2.66
CA ILE A 75 14.95 -3.64 -3.15
C ILE A 75 14.82 -4.83 -2.21
N GLN A 76 15.42 -5.95 -2.55
CA GLN A 76 15.29 -7.20 -1.79
C GLN A 76 15.85 -7.09 -0.37
N GLY A 77 15.08 -7.57 0.61
CA GLY A 77 15.57 -7.93 1.93
C GLY A 77 16.08 -9.38 1.96
N VAL A 78 16.79 -9.77 3.02
CA VAL A 78 17.41 -11.09 3.13
C VAL A 78 16.40 -12.26 3.05
N ASN A 79 15.16 -12.02 3.46
CA ASN A 79 14.08 -13.02 3.43
C ASN A 79 13.05 -12.75 2.31
N SER A 80 13.41 -11.99 1.29
CA SER A 80 12.50 -11.69 0.16
C SER A 80 12.03 -12.94 -0.57
N GLY A 81 12.78 -14.04 -0.45
CA GLY A 81 12.58 -15.23 -1.27
C GLY A 81 13.14 -15.09 -2.68
N GLY A 82 13.70 -13.92 -3.00
CA GLY A 82 14.09 -13.55 -4.35
C GLY A 82 12.86 -13.44 -5.25
N GLY A 83 13.06 -13.13 -6.49
CA GLY A 83 12.01 -13.34 -7.44
C GLY A 83 11.76 -12.21 -8.40
N PRO A 84 10.97 -12.52 -9.42
CA PRO A 84 10.71 -11.63 -10.54
C PRO A 84 10.07 -10.30 -10.16
N ALA A 85 9.29 -10.26 -9.06
CA ALA A 85 8.67 -9.02 -8.59
C ALA A 85 9.68 -7.93 -8.21
N TYR A 86 10.86 -8.33 -7.71
CA TYR A 86 11.92 -7.39 -7.32
C TYR A 86 12.84 -7.02 -8.50
N THR A 87 13.09 -7.98 -9.39
CA THR A 87 14.17 -7.86 -10.39
C THR A 87 13.67 -7.78 -11.82
N TYR A 88 12.39 -8.07 -12.08
CA TYR A 88 11.79 -8.29 -13.41
C TYR A 88 12.36 -9.50 -14.17
N ASN A 89 13.40 -10.16 -13.65
CA ASN A 89 14.01 -11.32 -14.29
C ASN A 89 13.05 -12.52 -14.22
N GLY A 90 12.58 -13.00 -15.37
CA GLY A 90 11.62 -14.10 -15.46
C GLY A 90 10.19 -13.77 -15.00
N LEU A 91 9.83 -12.47 -14.93
CA LEU A 91 8.48 -12.03 -14.60
C LEU A 91 7.49 -12.59 -15.64
N ASN A 92 6.44 -13.27 -15.16
CA ASN A 92 5.47 -13.96 -16.01
C ASN A 92 4.08 -14.01 -15.36
N SER A 93 3.12 -14.62 -16.05
CA SER A 93 1.69 -14.70 -15.70
C SER A 93 1.37 -15.41 -14.36
N SER A 94 2.34 -16.06 -13.73
CA SER A 94 2.16 -16.74 -12.44
C SER A 94 2.57 -15.88 -11.24
N ASN A 95 3.16 -14.69 -11.47
CA ASN A 95 3.74 -13.91 -10.38
C ASN A 95 2.75 -12.97 -9.69
N PHE A 96 1.73 -12.49 -10.39
CA PHE A 96 0.71 -11.57 -9.90
C PHE A 96 -0.69 -12.05 -10.26
N GLY A 97 -1.71 -11.49 -9.61
CA GLY A 97 -3.09 -11.76 -10.00
C GLY A 97 -4.08 -12.04 -8.87
N SER A 98 -3.65 -12.02 -7.60
CA SER A 98 -4.59 -12.18 -6.48
C SER A 98 -5.67 -11.09 -6.51
N ALA A 99 -5.28 -9.85 -6.75
CA ALA A 99 -6.20 -8.71 -6.86
C ALA A 99 -7.09 -8.76 -8.11
N TRP A 100 -6.65 -9.39 -9.21
CA TRP A 100 -7.46 -9.56 -10.43
C TRP A 100 -8.77 -10.30 -10.15
N GLY A 101 -8.68 -11.48 -9.53
CA GLY A 101 -9.86 -12.31 -9.26
C GLY A 101 -10.84 -11.62 -8.30
N ILE A 102 -10.32 -11.03 -7.23
CA ILE A 102 -11.12 -10.31 -6.23
C ILE A 102 -11.80 -9.09 -6.86
N ALA A 103 -11.06 -8.28 -7.63
CA ALA A 103 -11.60 -7.09 -8.28
C ALA A 103 -12.80 -7.42 -9.19
N PHE A 104 -12.72 -8.48 -10.01
CA PHE A 104 -13.83 -8.85 -10.88
C PHE A 104 -15.01 -9.47 -10.13
N GLN A 105 -14.77 -10.18 -9.02
CA GLN A 105 -15.83 -10.64 -8.13
C GLN A 105 -16.56 -9.45 -7.49
N ASP A 106 -15.83 -8.49 -7.00
CA ASP A 106 -16.35 -7.27 -6.38
C ASP A 106 -17.11 -6.41 -7.39
N ILE A 107 -16.56 -6.22 -8.60
CA ILE A 107 -17.23 -5.50 -9.69
C ILE A 107 -18.57 -6.15 -10.01
N ASN A 108 -18.64 -7.48 -10.08
CA ASN A 108 -19.90 -8.17 -10.33
C ASN A 108 -20.90 -7.95 -9.17
N THR A 109 -20.44 -8.04 -7.93
CA THR A 109 -21.27 -7.73 -6.74
C THR A 109 -21.81 -6.30 -6.80
N LEU A 110 -20.96 -5.33 -7.15
CA LEU A 110 -21.34 -3.92 -7.26
C LEU A 110 -22.30 -3.67 -8.43
N ASN A 111 -22.14 -4.38 -9.54
CA ASN A 111 -23.13 -4.34 -10.62
C ASN A 111 -24.51 -4.82 -10.16
N GLY A 112 -24.57 -5.88 -9.35
CA GLY A 112 -25.80 -6.33 -8.71
C GLY A 112 -26.41 -5.27 -7.78
N VAL A 113 -25.59 -4.65 -6.94
CA VAL A 113 -26.01 -3.53 -6.08
C VAL A 113 -26.57 -2.37 -6.90
N LEU A 114 -25.90 -1.98 -7.99
CA LEU A 114 -26.35 -0.88 -8.85
C LEU A 114 -27.63 -1.20 -9.59
N GLN A 115 -27.76 -2.42 -10.11
CA GLN A 115 -28.92 -2.86 -10.88
C GLN A 115 -30.19 -3.00 -10.01
N TYR A 116 -30.09 -3.71 -8.90
CA TYR A 116 -31.25 -3.99 -8.03
C TYR A 116 -31.47 -2.91 -6.98
N GLY A 117 -30.40 -2.32 -6.47
CA GLY A 117 -30.45 -1.24 -5.48
C GLY A 117 -31.16 0.03 -5.98
N ALA A 118 -31.24 0.23 -7.30
CA ALA A 118 -31.94 1.37 -7.87
C ALA A 118 -33.44 1.40 -7.56
N THR A 119 -34.04 0.25 -7.33
CA THR A 119 -35.52 0.07 -7.15
C THR A 119 -35.93 -0.40 -5.76
N ILE A 120 -34.98 -0.60 -4.83
CA ILE A 120 -35.30 -1.04 -3.47
C ILE A 120 -36.06 0.04 -2.69
N ASP A 121 -36.90 -0.42 -1.76
CA ASP A 121 -37.69 0.45 -0.88
C ASP A 121 -36.80 1.06 0.23
N LEU A 122 -36.23 2.20 -0.08
CA LEU A 122 -35.43 3.04 0.82
C LEU A 122 -35.74 4.52 0.58
N PRO A 123 -35.60 5.37 1.60
CA PRO A 123 -35.59 6.82 1.41
C PRO A 123 -34.60 7.21 0.31
N GLU A 124 -35.00 8.13 -0.57
CA GLU A 124 -34.22 8.49 -1.76
C GLU A 124 -32.77 8.88 -1.43
N ALA A 125 -32.56 9.67 -0.39
CA ALA A 125 -31.23 10.09 0.04
C ALA A 125 -30.35 8.90 0.44
N THR A 126 -30.90 7.92 1.18
CA THR A 126 -30.20 6.71 1.59
C THR A 126 -29.86 5.83 0.38
N ARG A 127 -30.83 5.67 -0.53
CA ARG A 127 -30.63 4.90 -1.77
C ARG A 127 -29.52 5.55 -2.63
N LYS A 128 -29.54 6.86 -2.83
CA LYS A 128 -28.48 7.60 -3.55
C LYS A 128 -27.13 7.38 -2.91
N GLN A 129 -27.02 7.48 -1.58
CA GLN A 129 -25.77 7.22 -0.86
C GLN A 129 -25.26 5.80 -1.08
N TYR A 130 -26.11 4.78 -1.02
CA TYR A 130 -25.72 3.38 -1.24
C TYR A 130 -25.21 3.17 -2.67
N LEU A 131 -25.93 3.68 -3.67
CA LEU A 131 -25.50 3.59 -5.06
C LEU A 131 -24.20 4.36 -5.32
N ALA A 132 -24.00 5.49 -4.66
CA ALA A 132 -22.75 6.26 -4.75
C ALA A 132 -21.56 5.52 -4.15
N GLN A 133 -21.76 4.80 -3.02
CA GLN A 133 -20.73 3.90 -2.47
C GLN A 133 -20.37 2.81 -3.49
N ALA A 134 -21.37 2.19 -4.11
CA ALA A 134 -21.14 1.12 -5.10
C ALA A 134 -20.41 1.65 -6.34
N LYS A 135 -20.78 2.81 -6.87
CA LYS A 135 -20.07 3.44 -8.01
C LYS A 135 -18.63 3.77 -7.66
N PHE A 136 -18.39 4.37 -6.49
CA PHE A 136 -17.02 4.65 -6.02
C PHE A 136 -16.17 3.38 -5.96
N LEU A 137 -16.67 2.31 -5.35
CA LEU A 137 -15.93 1.05 -5.20
C LEU A 137 -15.69 0.35 -6.55
N ARG A 138 -16.67 0.41 -7.50
CA ARG A 138 -16.50 -0.12 -8.84
C ARG A 138 -15.41 0.64 -9.61
N ALA A 139 -15.44 1.95 -9.55
CA ALA A 139 -14.41 2.80 -10.14
C ALA A 139 -13.04 2.59 -9.49
N PHE A 140 -12.98 2.39 -8.17
CA PHE A 140 -11.75 2.09 -7.43
C PHE A 140 -11.08 0.81 -7.95
N TRP A 141 -11.84 -0.30 -8.11
CA TRP A 141 -11.31 -1.54 -8.65
C TRP A 141 -10.92 -1.42 -10.12
N TYR A 142 -11.75 -0.80 -10.96
CA TYR A 142 -11.38 -0.58 -12.36
C TYR A 142 -10.15 0.32 -12.51
N PHE A 143 -9.99 1.34 -11.66
CA PHE A 143 -8.81 2.20 -11.70
C PHE A 143 -7.54 1.43 -11.32
N TYR A 144 -7.60 0.56 -10.33
CA TYR A 144 -6.49 -0.34 -10.01
C TYR A 144 -6.17 -1.29 -11.18
N LEU A 145 -7.19 -1.94 -11.75
CA LEU A 145 -7.04 -2.89 -12.85
C LEU A 145 -6.43 -2.26 -14.09
N VAL A 146 -6.95 -1.11 -14.54
CA VAL A 146 -6.48 -0.46 -15.78
C VAL A 146 -5.07 0.09 -15.66
N GLN A 147 -4.69 0.60 -14.49
CA GLN A 147 -3.31 1.03 -14.25
C GLN A 147 -2.32 -0.12 -14.24
N THR A 148 -2.74 -1.29 -13.76
CA THR A 148 -1.87 -2.45 -13.57
C THR A 148 -1.75 -3.28 -14.84
N TRP A 149 -2.86 -3.49 -15.58
CA TRP A 149 -2.91 -4.42 -16.71
C TRP A 149 -3.27 -3.77 -18.06
N GLY A 150 -3.59 -2.51 -18.11
CA GLY A 150 -4.03 -1.82 -19.33
C GLY A 150 -5.47 -2.20 -19.70
N ASP A 151 -5.65 -2.70 -20.94
CA ASP A 151 -6.95 -3.18 -21.40
C ASP A 151 -7.40 -4.37 -20.53
N VAL A 152 -8.65 -4.32 -20.06
CA VAL A 152 -9.24 -5.34 -19.17
C VAL A 152 -10.69 -5.62 -19.57
N PRO A 153 -11.30 -6.73 -19.16
CA PRO A 153 -12.73 -6.94 -19.31
C PRO A 153 -13.54 -5.80 -18.67
N LEU A 154 -14.55 -5.32 -19.36
CA LEU A 154 -15.42 -4.25 -18.87
C LEU A 154 -16.85 -4.78 -18.72
N HIS A 155 -17.29 -4.95 -17.47
CA HIS A 155 -18.61 -5.43 -17.10
C HIS A 155 -19.38 -4.35 -16.34
N THR A 156 -20.56 -4.00 -16.85
CA THR A 156 -21.46 -3.00 -16.24
C THR A 156 -22.78 -3.61 -15.79
N GLU A 157 -23.02 -4.88 -16.11
CA GLU A 157 -24.22 -5.63 -15.75
C GLU A 157 -23.88 -6.74 -14.75
N PHE A 158 -24.84 -7.11 -13.92
CA PHE A 158 -24.71 -8.22 -12.99
C PHE A 158 -24.74 -9.56 -13.74
N ILE A 159 -23.65 -10.28 -13.73
CA ILE A 159 -23.51 -11.59 -14.37
C ILE A 159 -24.06 -12.65 -13.42
N THR A 160 -25.15 -13.29 -13.81
CA THR A 160 -25.84 -14.36 -13.05
C THR A 160 -25.55 -15.76 -13.59
N VAL A 161 -25.11 -15.85 -14.84
CA VAL A 161 -24.77 -17.13 -15.50
C VAL A 161 -23.28 -17.11 -15.81
N PRO A 162 -22.50 -18.06 -15.29
CA PRO A 162 -21.08 -18.17 -15.61
C PRO A 162 -20.85 -18.30 -17.11
N SER A 163 -19.87 -17.56 -17.64
CA SER A 163 -19.41 -17.66 -19.02
C SER A 163 -17.93 -17.99 -19.04
N GLN A 164 -17.53 -18.83 -19.98
CA GLN A 164 -16.13 -19.15 -20.26
C GLN A 164 -15.55 -18.30 -21.41
N ALA A 165 -16.31 -17.31 -21.88
CA ALA A 165 -15.87 -16.32 -22.84
C ALA A 165 -15.56 -15.00 -22.15
N ALA A 166 -14.45 -14.37 -22.49
CA ALA A 166 -14.11 -13.02 -22.06
C ALA A 166 -13.26 -12.33 -23.13
N SER A 167 -13.37 -11.01 -23.19
CA SER A 167 -12.53 -10.16 -24.02
C SER A 167 -12.08 -8.92 -23.26
N ARG A 168 -10.93 -8.38 -23.62
CA ARG A 168 -10.43 -7.12 -23.08
C ARG A 168 -11.08 -5.96 -23.84
N GLN A 169 -11.46 -4.93 -23.12
CA GLN A 169 -11.90 -3.66 -23.67
C GLN A 169 -10.76 -2.64 -23.59
N PRO A 170 -10.69 -1.69 -24.53
CA PRO A 170 -9.69 -0.64 -24.52
C PRO A 170 -9.66 0.12 -23.18
N ALA A 171 -8.47 0.45 -22.69
CA ALA A 171 -8.31 1.24 -21.49
C ALA A 171 -9.10 2.57 -21.52
N ALA A 172 -9.28 3.15 -22.72
CA ALA A 172 -10.07 4.36 -22.91
C ALA A 172 -11.52 4.19 -22.44
N ASP A 173 -12.16 3.07 -22.75
CA ASP A 173 -13.53 2.78 -22.34
C ASP A 173 -13.62 2.52 -20.83
N VAL A 174 -12.61 1.85 -20.27
CA VAL A 174 -12.51 1.65 -18.82
C VAL A 174 -12.37 2.98 -18.08
N TYR A 175 -11.52 3.90 -18.58
CA TYR A 175 -11.41 5.26 -18.01
C TYR A 175 -12.70 6.06 -18.16
N ALA A 176 -13.45 5.89 -19.24
CA ALA A 176 -14.75 6.55 -19.41
C ALA A 176 -15.73 6.14 -18.29
N LEU A 177 -15.85 4.84 -18.01
CA LEU A 177 -16.68 4.33 -16.92
C LEU A 177 -16.19 4.81 -15.55
N ILE A 178 -14.88 4.76 -15.29
CA ILE A 178 -14.29 5.25 -14.02
C ILE A 178 -14.67 6.70 -13.76
N ILE A 179 -14.51 7.57 -14.77
CA ILE A 179 -14.80 9.00 -14.65
C ILE A 179 -16.30 9.25 -14.46
N GLN A 180 -17.14 8.52 -15.18
CA GLN A 180 -18.59 8.59 -15.00
C GLN A 180 -18.98 8.20 -13.56
N ASP A 181 -18.57 7.01 -13.12
CA ASP A 181 -18.90 6.49 -11.79
C ASP A 181 -18.44 7.43 -10.67
N LEU A 182 -17.22 7.98 -10.77
CA LEU A 182 -16.66 8.88 -9.76
C LEU A 182 -17.33 10.26 -9.77
N THR A 183 -17.73 10.76 -10.93
CA THR A 183 -18.48 12.02 -11.04
C THR A 183 -19.84 11.88 -10.37
N GLU A 184 -20.55 10.80 -10.67
CA GLU A 184 -21.86 10.51 -10.08
C GLU A 184 -21.74 10.21 -8.56
N ALA A 185 -20.72 9.43 -8.16
CA ALA A 185 -20.45 9.17 -6.75
C ALA A 185 -20.14 10.45 -5.95
N ALA A 186 -19.32 11.36 -6.49
CA ALA A 186 -18.98 12.61 -5.83
C ALA A 186 -20.19 13.55 -5.66
N ALA A 187 -21.22 13.41 -6.50
CA ALA A 187 -22.45 14.21 -6.37
C ALA A 187 -23.31 13.76 -5.17
N ASP A 188 -23.38 12.45 -4.91
CA ASP A 188 -24.30 11.84 -3.95
C ASP A 188 -23.63 11.37 -2.64
N LEU A 189 -22.29 11.30 -2.59
CA LEU A 189 -21.55 10.97 -1.37
C LEU A 189 -21.53 12.15 -0.38
N PRO A 190 -21.60 11.86 0.93
CA PRO A 190 -21.52 12.90 1.96
C PRO A 190 -20.12 13.51 2.05
N ASN A 191 -20.04 14.73 2.57
CA ASN A 191 -18.77 15.43 2.81
C ASN A 191 -17.89 14.71 3.83
N GLN A 192 -18.51 14.06 4.82
CA GLN A 192 -17.86 13.29 5.89
C GLN A 192 -18.59 11.97 6.07
N PRO A 193 -17.94 10.93 6.62
CA PRO A 193 -18.58 9.64 6.82
C PRO A 193 -19.86 9.75 7.66
N THR A 194 -20.91 9.09 7.20
CA THR A 194 -22.20 9.03 7.89
C THR A 194 -22.66 7.56 8.01
N ALA A 195 -23.46 7.25 9.03
CA ALA A 195 -23.99 5.90 9.18
C ALA A 195 -24.75 5.46 7.92
N PRO A 196 -24.68 4.18 7.51
CA PRO A 196 -23.96 3.09 8.20
C PRO A 196 -22.46 3.05 7.85
N PHE A 197 -21.95 3.89 6.96
CA PHE A 197 -20.55 3.92 6.48
C PHE A 197 -19.73 4.88 7.34
N LEU A 198 -19.30 4.40 8.50
CA LEU A 198 -18.47 5.16 9.44
C LEU A 198 -16.97 4.99 9.18
N GLY A 199 -16.14 5.51 10.06
CA GLY A 199 -14.69 5.44 9.93
C GLY A 199 -14.15 6.33 8.81
N LYS A 200 -13.48 5.74 7.84
CA LYS A 200 -12.97 6.39 6.62
C LYS A 200 -13.43 5.66 5.36
N ALA A 201 -14.72 5.35 5.31
CA ALA A 201 -15.40 4.92 4.10
C ALA A 201 -15.41 6.04 3.05
N ALA A 202 -15.85 5.72 1.81
CA ALA A 202 -15.88 6.68 0.73
C ALA A 202 -16.76 7.89 1.05
N THR A 203 -16.21 9.07 0.78
CA THR A 203 -16.85 10.37 0.93
C THR A 203 -16.65 11.18 -0.35
N LYS A 204 -17.36 12.28 -0.49
CA LYS A 204 -17.21 13.20 -1.63
C LYS A 204 -15.74 13.54 -1.93
N PRO A 205 -14.92 14.03 -0.97
CA PRO A 205 -13.53 14.39 -1.27
C PRO A 205 -12.67 13.17 -1.65
N VAL A 206 -12.99 11.96 -1.22
CA VAL A 206 -12.28 10.75 -1.63
C VAL A 206 -12.62 10.39 -3.08
N ALA A 207 -13.90 10.46 -3.46
CA ALA A 207 -14.32 10.26 -4.84
C ALA A 207 -13.71 11.33 -5.78
N GLN A 208 -13.68 12.60 -5.35
CA GLN A 208 -13.01 13.68 -6.06
C GLN A 208 -11.51 13.43 -6.23
N LEU A 209 -10.78 13.00 -5.18
CA LEU A 209 -9.36 12.67 -5.30
C LEU A 209 -9.13 11.55 -6.31
N LEU A 210 -9.92 10.48 -6.25
CA LEU A 210 -9.78 9.36 -7.18
C LEU A 210 -10.13 9.81 -8.61
N LEU A 211 -11.12 10.69 -8.79
CA LEU A 211 -11.46 11.30 -10.08
C LEU A 211 -10.29 12.16 -10.62
N ALA A 212 -9.66 12.97 -9.77
CA ALA A 212 -8.48 13.74 -10.16
C ALA A 212 -7.32 12.81 -10.60
N LYS A 213 -7.09 11.72 -9.86
CA LYS A 213 -6.08 10.71 -10.21
C LYS A 213 -6.42 10.00 -11.53
N ALA A 214 -7.69 9.71 -11.80
CA ALA A 214 -8.14 9.11 -13.05
C ALA A 214 -7.90 10.05 -14.25
N TYR A 215 -8.28 11.33 -14.13
CA TYR A 215 -7.97 12.34 -15.14
C TYR A 215 -6.46 12.49 -15.35
N LEU A 216 -5.68 12.62 -14.26
CA LEU A 216 -4.23 12.75 -14.34
C LEU A 216 -3.61 11.56 -15.09
N THR A 217 -4.02 10.32 -14.75
CA THR A 217 -3.47 9.11 -15.37
C THR A 217 -3.88 8.99 -16.84
N ARG A 218 -5.14 9.25 -17.17
CA ARG A 218 -5.61 9.28 -18.56
C ARG A 218 -4.92 10.37 -19.37
N GLY A 219 -4.70 11.54 -18.76
CA GLY A 219 -3.94 12.63 -19.36
C GLY A 219 -2.50 12.23 -19.72
N TRP A 220 -1.82 11.49 -18.85
CA TRP A 220 -0.51 10.91 -19.14
C TRP A 220 -0.56 9.86 -20.26
N LEU A 221 -1.58 9.00 -20.25
CA LEU A 221 -1.74 7.94 -21.26
C LEU A 221 -1.90 8.52 -22.66
N ASN A 222 -2.73 9.55 -22.82
CA ASN A 222 -3.14 10.12 -24.09
C ASN A 222 -2.50 11.47 -24.41
N ASN A 223 -1.67 12.00 -23.50
CA ASN A 223 -1.11 13.36 -23.55
C ASN A 223 -2.20 14.45 -23.72
N THR A 224 -3.29 14.35 -22.94
CA THR A 224 -4.48 15.20 -23.07
C THR A 224 -4.42 16.37 -22.09
N ALA A 225 -4.19 17.59 -22.57
CA ALA A 225 -4.04 18.79 -21.75
C ALA A 225 -5.27 19.10 -20.88
N SER A 226 -6.49 18.88 -21.40
CA SER A 226 -7.73 19.11 -20.64
C SER A 226 -7.85 18.20 -19.43
N ASP A 227 -7.34 16.97 -19.48
CA ASP A 227 -7.37 16.05 -18.34
C ASP A 227 -6.49 16.56 -17.20
N PHE A 228 -5.31 17.10 -17.51
CA PHE A 228 -4.46 17.72 -16.48
C PHE A 228 -5.11 18.92 -15.83
N THR A 229 -5.78 19.76 -16.63
CA THR A 229 -6.53 20.92 -16.11
C THR A 229 -7.68 20.48 -15.21
N GLN A 230 -8.44 19.45 -15.60
CA GLN A 230 -9.53 18.92 -14.77
C GLN A 230 -8.99 18.35 -13.45
N ALA A 231 -7.93 17.55 -13.50
CA ALA A 231 -7.30 17.01 -12.30
C ALA A 231 -6.85 18.12 -11.33
N ALA A 232 -6.22 19.17 -11.84
CA ALA A 232 -5.79 20.33 -11.04
C ALA A 232 -6.98 21.07 -10.41
N THR A 233 -8.02 21.34 -11.19
CA THR A 233 -9.24 22.03 -10.72
C THR A 233 -9.93 21.26 -9.60
N ILE A 234 -10.04 19.93 -9.73
CA ILE A 234 -10.64 19.08 -8.69
C ILE A 234 -9.81 19.13 -7.40
N CYS A 235 -8.48 19.09 -7.51
CA CYS A 235 -7.60 19.20 -6.34
C CYS A 235 -7.74 20.57 -5.65
N ASP A 236 -7.83 21.65 -6.41
CA ASP A 236 -8.08 23.00 -5.87
C ASP A 236 -9.43 23.06 -5.14
N ASP A 237 -10.49 22.45 -5.69
CA ASP A 237 -11.80 22.37 -5.05
C ASP A 237 -11.74 21.63 -3.71
N ILE A 238 -11.07 20.48 -3.65
CA ILE A 238 -10.89 19.72 -2.40
C ILE A 238 -10.16 20.58 -1.36
N ILE A 239 -9.08 21.26 -1.76
CA ILE A 239 -8.27 22.09 -0.87
C ILE A 239 -9.09 23.29 -0.35
N ALA A 240 -9.84 23.95 -1.23
CA ALA A 240 -10.68 25.09 -0.87
C ALA A 240 -11.80 24.71 0.13
N ASN A 241 -12.34 23.51 0.00
CA ASN A 241 -13.43 22.99 0.84
C ASN A 241 -12.97 22.10 2.01
N LYS A 242 -11.67 22.03 2.30
CA LYS A 242 -11.09 21.10 3.28
C LYS A 242 -11.79 21.14 4.65
N SER A 243 -12.21 22.31 5.11
CA SER A 243 -12.89 22.47 6.41
C SER A 243 -14.28 21.81 6.41
N ALA A 244 -15.05 21.91 5.32
CA ALA A 244 -16.34 21.25 5.17
C ALA A 244 -16.20 19.72 5.10
N TYR A 245 -15.05 19.24 4.63
CA TYR A 245 -14.71 17.83 4.55
C TYR A 245 -14.08 17.27 5.83
N GLY A 246 -13.78 18.12 6.83
CA GLY A 246 -13.06 17.72 8.05
C GLY A 246 -11.62 17.31 7.76
N LEU A 247 -11.03 17.86 6.70
CA LEU A 247 -9.66 17.54 6.26
C LEU A 247 -8.69 18.67 6.62
N ASP A 248 -7.49 18.30 7.02
CA ASP A 248 -6.34 19.19 7.14
C ASP A 248 -5.05 18.40 7.23
N LEU A 249 -3.91 19.05 7.04
CA LEU A 249 -2.61 18.45 7.33
C LEU A 249 -2.29 18.54 8.83
N TRP A 250 -1.62 17.54 9.36
CA TRP A 250 -0.97 17.67 10.67
C TRP A 250 0.23 18.61 10.54
N GLN A 251 0.44 19.46 11.55
CA GLN A 251 1.57 20.37 11.57
C GLN A 251 2.90 19.60 11.62
N ASP A 252 2.98 18.59 12.47
CA ASP A 252 4.09 17.63 12.47
C ASP A 252 3.78 16.45 11.54
N TYR A 253 4.66 16.17 10.62
CA TYR A 253 4.51 15.02 9.72
C TYR A 253 4.33 13.70 10.46
N GLY A 254 5.05 13.52 11.57
CA GLY A 254 4.98 12.30 12.38
C GLY A 254 3.60 12.04 12.97
N ASP A 255 2.80 13.08 13.22
CA ASP A 255 1.47 12.94 13.79
C ASP A 255 0.49 12.20 12.85
N ALA A 256 0.74 12.18 11.54
CA ALA A 256 -0.05 11.41 10.58
C ALA A 256 0.06 9.88 10.79
N PHE A 257 1.10 9.42 11.50
CA PHE A 257 1.38 7.99 11.71
C PHE A 257 1.23 7.53 13.16
N VAL A 258 0.77 8.40 14.04
CA VAL A 258 0.43 8.05 15.42
C VAL A 258 -0.89 7.27 15.43
N PRO A 259 -0.98 6.09 16.08
CA PRO A 259 -2.20 5.26 16.08
C PRO A 259 -3.49 6.01 16.45
N ALA A 260 -3.42 6.94 17.41
CA ALA A 260 -4.55 7.77 17.80
C ALA A 260 -5.11 8.67 16.68
N ASN A 261 -4.33 8.89 15.62
CA ASN A 261 -4.65 9.76 14.49
C ASN A 261 -5.00 8.98 13.21
N ASP A 262 -5.11 7.66 13.25
CA ASP A 262 -5.38 6.82 12.09
C ASP A 262 -6.67 7.20 11.36
N TYR A 263 -7.70 7.66 12.09
CA TYR A 263 -8.95 8.17 11.54
C TYR A 263 -9.02 9.70 11.59
N GLY A 264 -7.88 10.36 11.73
CA GLY A 264 -7.78 11.81 11.91
C GLY A 264 -7.99 12.62 10.63
N LYS A 265 -7.71 13.92 10.75
CA LYS A 265 -8.00 14.92 9.71
C LYS A 265 -7.18 14.79 8.42
N GLU A 266 -6.04 14.09 8.44
CA GLU A 266 -5.22 13.89 7.24
C GLU A 266 -5.60 12.59 6.50
N THR A 267 -6.22 11.63 7.17
CA THR A 267 -6.64 10.36 6.57
C THR A 267 -7.93 10.52 5.79
N MET A 268 -7.93 10.11 4.53
CA MET A 268 -9.08 10.22 3.63
C MET A 268 -9.77 8.88 3.41
N PHE A 269 -9.01 7.80 3.14
CA PHE A 269 -9.57 6.50 2.82
C PHE A 269 -8.67 5.38 3.38
N VAL A 270 -9.29 4.35 3.94
CA VAL A 270 -8.59 3.23 4.58
C VAL A 270 -9.15 1.87 4.17
N SER A 271 -8.29 0.85 4.25
CA SER A 271 -8.71 -0.53 4.47
C SER A 271 -8.77 -0.74 5.98
N ASP A 272 -9.98 -0.94 6.50
CA ASP A 272 -10.23 -0.95 7.95
C ASP A 272 -9.91 -2.30 8.59
N HIS A 273 -9.36 -2.31 9.79
CA HIS A 273 -9.02 -3.50 10.56
C HIS A 273 -9.47 -3.34 12.01
N VAL A 274 -9.99 -4.42 12.59
CA VAL A 274 -10.47 -4.44 13.98
C VAL A 274 -10.00 -5.69 14.71
N LEU A 275 -9.85 -5.59 16.03
CA LEU A 275 -9.53 -6.72 16.92
C LEU A 275 -10.81 -7.49 17.25
N ASP A 276 -11.43 -8.14 16.28
CA ASP A 276 -12.62 -8.96 16.48
C ASP A 276 -12.59 -10.17 15.55
N PRO A 277 -12.59 -11.42 16.07
CA PRO A 277 -12.62 -12.63 15.26
C PRO A 277 -13.81 -12.71 14.29
N LYS A 278 -14.95 -12.10 14.64
CA LYS A 278 -16.13 -12.03 13.79
C LYS A 278 -15.85 -11.34 12.45
N TYR A 279 -14.87 -10.41 12.43
CA TYR A 279 -14.47 -9.65 11.24
C TYR A 279 -13.13 -10.11 10.68
N GLY A 280 -12.74 -11.36 10.96
CA GLY A 280 -11.56 -11.99 10.35
C GLY A 280 -10.24 -11.76 11.08
N TYR A 281 -10.25 -11.16 12.27
CA TYR A 281 -9.05 -11.12 13.09
C TYR A 281 -8.78 -12.48 13.74
N TYR A 282 -7.62 -13.05 13.49
CA TYR A 282 -7.15 -14.25 14.16
C TYR A 282 -5.85 -13.97 14.91
N GLN A 283 -5.89 -14.08 16.25
CA GLN A 283 -4.67 -14.32 17.03
C GLN A 283 -4.22 -15.75 16.74
N VAL A 284 -3.12 -15.89 16.05
CA VAL A 284 -2.51 -17.21 15.85
C VAL A 284 -1.43 -17.35 16.91
N GLY A 285 -1.71 -18.07 17.95
CA GLY A 285 -0.82 -18.30 19.08
C GLY A 285 0.63 -18.60 18.65
N GLY A 286 1.48 -17.56 18.57
CA GLY A 286 2.90 -17.62 18.26
C GLY A 286 3.30 -17.92 16.81
N GLN A 287 2.36 -18.18 15.92
CA GLN A 287 2.62 -18.40 14.48
C GLN A 287 1.86 -17.38 13.66
N ALA A 288 2.51 -16.79 12.69
CA ALA A 288 1.87 -15.97 11.69
C ALA A 288 0.96 -16.83 10.80
N GLY A 289 -0.25 -17.06 11.22
CA GLY A 289 -1.30 -17.54 10.34
C GLY A 289 -1.81 -16.35 9.55
N GLY A 290 -1.28 -16.14 8.34
CA GLY A 290 -1.77 -15.11 7.44
C GLY A 290 -3.15 -15.48 6.93
N GLY A 291 -4.20 -15.01 7.58
CA GLY A 291 -5.47 -14.84 6.90
C GLY A 291 -5.35 -13.68 5.92
N ALA A 292 -5.91 -13.82 4.72
CA ALA A 292 -5.86 -12.80 3.67
C ALA A 292 -6.43 -11.41 4.08
N ALA A 293 -7.10 -11.33 5.22
CA ALA A 293 -7.74 -10.13 5.74
C ALA A 293 -6.95 -9.42 6.86
N GLN A 294 -5.65 -9.66 6.99
CA GLN A 294 -4.84 -9.15 8.10
C GLN A 294 -3.86 -8.06 7.66
N ASN A 295 -3.75 -6.99 8.45
CA ASN A 295 -2.75 -5.96 8.19
C ASN A 295 -1.38 -6.39 8.73
N LEU A 296 -0.51 -6.82 7.82
CA LEU A 296 0.86 -7.26 8.10
C LEU A 296 1.90 -6.17 7.80
N SER A 297 1.49 -4.95 7.48
CA SER A 297 2.39 -3.85 7.11
C SER A 297 3.55 -3.62 8.07
N PRO A 298 3.42 -3.82 9.40
CA PRO A 298 4.54 -3.68 10.33
C PRO A 298 5.68 -4.71 10.17
N TRP A 299 5.54 -5.69 9.26
CA TRP A 299 6.48 -6.80 9.17
C TRP A 299 7.52 -6.66 8.07
N PHE A 300 7.12 -6.14 6.89
CA PHE A 300 7.83 -6.39 5.63
C PHE A 300 9.17 -5.66 5.49
N THR A 301 9.32 -4.51 6.15
CA THR A 301 10.46 -3.61 5.98
C THR A 301 11.32 -3.51 7.24
N ASN A 302 11.33 -4.54 8.08
CA ASN A 302 12.05 -4.52 9.34
C ASN A 302 13.20 -5.53 9.32
N TRP A 303 14.42 -5.09 9.67
CA TRP A 303 15.58 -5.96 9.74
C TRP A 303 15.57 -6.84 10.99
N ASN A 304 16.38 -7.90 11.02
CA ASN A 304 16.38 -8.87 12.12
C ASN A 304 17.17 -8.35 13.33
N TYR A 305 16.62 -7.36 14.02
CA TYR A 305 17.22 -6.69 15.16
C TYR A 305 17.39 -7.55 16.42
N PRO A 306 16.54 -8.56 16.72
CA PRO A 306 16.69 -9.35 17.94
C PRO A 306 17.72 -10.48 17.82
N ASN A 307 17.86 -11.03 16.64
CA ASN A 307 18.87 -12.04 16.39
C ASN A 307 20.07 -11.36 15.75
N ASN A 308 21.23 -11.63 16.19
CA ASN A 308 22.46 -11.04 15.68
C ASN A 308 22.71 -11.25 14.17
N SER A 309 21.81 -11.92 13.43
CA SER A 309 21.97 -12.22 12.02
C SER A 309 22.18 -10.96 11.15
N GLY A 310 21.44 -9.87 11.42
CA GLY A 310 21.68 -8.59 10.73
C GLY A 310 23.05 -8.00 11.10
N ILE A 311 23.39 -7.98 12.39
CA ILE A 311 24.66 -7.46 12.88
C ILE A 311 25.82 -8.38 12.51
N ASN A 312 25.64 -9.69 12.57
CA ASN A 312 26.64 -10.67 12.16
C ASN A 312 26.92 -10.68 10.65
N SER A 313 26.09 -10.04 9.84
CA SER A 313 26.35 -9.82 8.42
C SER A 313 27.33 -8.68 8.14
N ILE A 314 27.65 -7.86 9.15
CA ILE A 314 28.61 -6.75 9.03
C ILE A 314 30.02 -7.32 8.92
N LYS A 315 30.81 -6.81 7.97
CA LYS A 315 32.22 -7.10 7.81
C LYS A 315 33.07 -5.92 8.28
N ASN A 316 34.20 -6.22 8.91
CA ASN A 316 35.21 -5.21 9.22
C ASN A 316 36.01 -4.82 7.95
N ALA A 317 36.91 -3.87 8.09
CA ALA A 317 37.76 -3.42 6.99
C ALA A 317 38.64 -4.54 6.36
N ALA A 318 38.94 -5.62 7.10
CA ALA A 318 39.64 -6.81 6.61
C ALA A 318 38.73 -7.83 5.95
N GLY A 319 37.43 -7.54 5.81
CA GLY A 319 36.44 -8.44 5.19
C GLY A 319 35.96 -9.59 6.09
N ALA A 320 36.41 -9.67 7.34
CA ALA A 320 35.96 -10.67 8.30
C ALA A 320 34.61 -10.26 8.91
N PHE A 321 33.71 -11.23 9.09
CA PHE A 321 32.44 -10.98 9.78
C PHE A 321 32.67 -10.52 11.21
N VAL A 322 31.96 -9.47 11.59
CA VAL A 322 31.97 -8.95 12.94
C VAL A 322 30.89 -9.69 13.73
N ASN A 323 31.31 -10.60 14.58
CA ASN A 323 30.39 -11.24 15.53
C ASN A 323 30.19 -10.29 16.72
N SER A 324 29.04 -9.66 16.80
CA SER A 324 28.74 -8.64 17.77
C SER A 324 28.18 -9.17 19.11
N GLY A 325 28.11 -10.47 19.29
CA GLY A 325 27.40 -11.04 20.44
C GLY A 325 25.89 -10.80 20.35
N THR A 326 25.26 -10.50 21.48
CA THR A 326 23.84 -10.18 21.54
C THR A 326 23.61 -8.69 21.29
N SER A 327 22.57 -8.34 20.51
CA SER A 327 22.23 -6.95 20.20
C SER A 327 21.71 -6.15 21.41
N GLY A 328 21.33 -6.80 22.50
CA GLY A 328 20.58 -6.17 23.58
C GLY A 328 19.10 -5.95 23.24
N MET A 329 18.61 -6.68 22.24
CA MET A 329 17.24 -6.55 21.75
C MET A 329 16.53 -7.89 21.76
N LEU A 330 15.34 -7.92 22.31
CA LEU A 330 14.33 -8.96 22.09
C LEU A 330 13.28 -8.45 21.12
N ARG A 331 12.58 -9.37 20.48
CA ARG A 331 11.43 -9.00 19.64
C ARG A 331 10.35 -8.35 20.49
N ASP A 332 9.82 -7.23 20.03
CA ASP A 332 8.67 -6.58 20.66
C ASP A 332 7.73 -5.95 19.61
N SER A 333 6.55 -5.55 20.07
CA SER A 333 5.55 -4.94 19.19
C SER A 333 5.91 -3.51 18.78
N TYR A 334 6.74 -2.80 19.55
CA TYR A 334 7.14 -1.42 19.24
C TYR A 334 8.01 -1.36 17.97
N TYR A 335 8.99 -2.27 17.84
CA TYR A 335 9.83 -2.37 16.66
C TYR A 335 9.26 -3.29 15.58
N GLY A 336 8.20 -4.04 15.88
CA GLY A 336 7.52 -4.93 14.98
C GLY A 336 8.24 -6.25 14.70
N ARG A 337 7.63 -7.10 13.87
CA ARG A 337 8.20 -8.39 13.49
C ARG A 337 9.33 -8.21 12.47
N PRO A 338 10.52 -8.75 12.71
CA PRO A 338 11.63 -8.68 11.76
C PRO A 338 11.46 -9.71 10.63
N TYR A 339 10.71 -9.36 9.58
CA TYR A 339 10.41 -10.28 8.48
C TYR A 339 11.27 -10.06 7.23
N VAL A 340 11.91 -8.91 7.10
CA VAL A 340 12.98 -8.59 6.12
C VAL A 340 12.64 -8.93 4.66
N ARG A 341 11.42 -8.64 4.21
CA ARG A 341 11.00 -8.90 2.82
C ARG A 341 11.59 -7.91 1.84
N MET A 342 11.57 -6.63 2.21
CA MET A 342 12.13 -5.55 1.41
C MET A 342 12.83 -4.53 2.28
N ARG A 343 13.72 -3.77 1.69
CA ARG A 343 14.47 -2.71 2.35
C ARG A 343 14.51 -1.45 1.48
N PRO A 344 14.69 -0.26 2.08
CA PRO A 344 14.97 0.95 1.32
C PRO A 344 16.16 0.73 0.37
N ASN A 345 16.08 1.30 -0.82
CA ASN A 345 17.12 1.20 -1.83
C ASN A 345 18.35 2.04 -1.44
N SER A 346 19.14 1.49 -0.54
CA SER A 346 20.35 2.11 0.02
C SER A 346 21.65 1.62 -0.61
N ASP A 347 21.60 0.76 -1.63
CA ASP A 347 22.80 0.27 -2.31
C ASP A 347 23.40 1.36 -3.19
N LYS A 348 24.70 1.58 -3.01
CA LYS A 348 25.43 2.56 -3.81
C LYS A 348 25.58 2.07 -5.25
N ILE A 349 25.26 2.92 -6.20
CA ILE A 349 25.46 2.64 -7.63
C ILE A 349 26.94 2.42 -7.89
N ALA A 350 27.29 1.30 -8.53
CA ALA A 350 28.67 0.90 -8.74
C ALA A 350 29.38 1.75 -9.81
N THR A 351 28.68 2.11 -10.88
CA THR A 351 29.28 2.77 -12.07
C THR A 351 28.34 3.83 -12.66
N GLY A 352 28.86 4.65 -13.55
CA GLY A 352 28.09 5.66 -14.28
C GLY A 352 27.95 7.00 -13.55
N PRO A 353 27.09 7.91 -14.04
CA PRO A 353 27.00 9.28 -13.54
C PRO A 353 26.56 9.41 -12.07
N ARG A 354 25.98 8.35 -11.51
CA ARG A 354 25.52 8.27 -10.12
C ARG A 354 26.39 7.38 -9.24
N ALA A 355 27.58 6.99 -9.72
CA ALA A 355 28.50 6.13 -8.96
C ALA A 355 28.75 6.67 -7.54
N GLY A 356 28.71 5.78 -6.56
CA GLY A 356 28.88 6.10 -5.14
C GLY A 356 27.63 6.67 -4.44
N LYS A 357 26.54 6.96 -5.17
CA LYS A 357 25.26 7.45 -4.62
C LYS A 357 24.25 6.32 -4.52
N ASN A 358 23.29 6.46 -3.61
CA ASN A 358 22.10 5.59 -3.53
C ASN A 358 20.83 6.43 -3.62
N TYR A 359 19.71 5.77 -3.98
CA TYR A 359 18.44 6.47 -4.08
C TYR A 359 17.96 7.00 -2.72
N PHE A 360 18.05 6.18 -1.70
CA PHE A 360 17.46 6.43 -0.39
C PHE A 360 17.97 7.72 0.28
N LEU A 361 19.30 7.84 0.44
CA LEU A 361 19.89 8.99 1.14
C LEU A 361 20.27 10.14 0.21
N ASP A 362 20.71 9.83 -1.02
CA ASP A 362 21.34 10.82 -1.90
C ASP A 362 20.35 11.40 -2.93
N GLN A 363 19.13 10.84 -3.05
CA GLN A 363 18.08 11.33 -3.94
C GLN A 363 16.77 11.61 -3.20
N ALA A 364 16.19 10.59 -2.53
CA ALA A 364 14.91 10.74 -1.85
C ALA A 364 15.03 11.66 -0.61
N PHE A 365 15.88 11.33 0.36
CA PHE A 365 15.96 12.05 1.63
C PHE A 365 17.25 12.90 1.74
N THR A 366 17.44 13.86 0.83
CA THR A 366 18.67 14.66 0.75
C THR A 366 18.83 15.71 1.85
N ASN A 367 17.74 16.32 2.34
CA ASN A 367 17.75 17.45 3.28
C ASN A 367 17.34 17.03 4.70
N ARG A 368 17.87 15.91 5.20
CA ARG A 368 17.44 15.29 6.47
C ARG A 368 17.66 16.14 7.72
N ASP A 369 18.54 17.10 7.68
CA ASP A 369 18.79 18.09 8.73
C ASP A 369 17.57 19.03 8.93
N VAL A 370 16.89 19.41 7.85
CA VAL A 370 15.70 20.27 7.87
C VAL A 370 14.40 19.52 7.61
N ASP A 371 14.40 18.52 6.72
CA ASP A 371 13.23 17.69 6.43
C ASP A 371 13.03 16.60 7.51
N SER A 372 11.94 16.70 8.24
CA SER A 372 11.66 15.76 9.36
C SER A 372 11.16 14.37 8.90
N ARG A 373 10.84 14.19 7.62
CA ARG A 373 10.20 12.97 7.11
C ARG A 373 11.09 11.73 7.22
N TYR A 374 12.39 11.86 7.03
CA TYR A 374 13.32 10.75 7.26
C TYR A 374 13.25 10.26 8.71
N ALA A 375 13.45 11.15 9.67
CA ALA A 375 13.43 10.82 11.09
C ALA A 375 12.07 10.29 11.56
N ASN A 376 10.97 10.75 10.93
CA ASN A 376 9.62 10.30 11.26
C ASN A 376 9.19 9.03 10.53
N SER A 377 9.88 8.64 9.46
CA SER A 377 9.52 7.45 8.67
C SER A 377 10.35 6.21 9.02
N PHE A 378 11.54 6.37 9.63
CA PHE A 378 12.46 5.25 9.84
C PHE A 378 12.93 5.14 11.29
N TYR A 379 13.10 3.89 11.74
CA TYR A 379 13.86 3.59 12.95
C TYR A 379 15.35 3.62 12.62
N THR A 380 16.04 4.54 13.26
CA THR A 380 17.50 4.69 13.17
C THR A 380 18.18 4.45 14.50
N VAL A 381 17.43 4.46 15.60
CA VAL A 381 17.90 4.19 16.95
C VAL A 381 17.05 3.10 17.57
N TYR A 382 17.69 2.06 18.08
CA TYR A 382 17.06 0.95 18.79
C TYR A 382 17.52 1.00 20.24
N ILE A 383 16.58 1.22 21.16
CA ILE A 383 16.81 1.23 22.60
C ILE A 383 16.79 -0.22 23.10
N SER A 384 17.79 -0.58 23.91
CA SER A 384 17.87 -1.90 24.52
C SER A 384 16.58 -2.22 25.29
N ASN A 385 16.02 -3.40 25.09
CA ASN A 385 14.85 -3.89 25.82
C ASN A 385 15.17 -5.15 26.64
N THR A 386 16.44 -5.54 26.68
CA THR A 386 16.96 -6.61 27.54
C THR A 386 18.37 -6.28 28.03
N ALA A 387 18.69 -6.68 29.25
CA ALA A 387 20.02 -6.53 29.80
C ALA A 387 20.99 -7.53 29.14
N VAL A 388 22.10 -7.02 28.62
CA VAL A 388 23.16 -7.83 28.03
C VAL A 388 24.51 -7.37 28.56
N THR A 389 25.29 -8.31 29.07
CA THR A 389 26.67 -8.05 29.51
C THR A 389 27.67 -8.53 28.45
N ASN A 390 28.53 -7.63 28.00
CA ASN A 390 29.62 -7.91 27.07
C ASN A 390 30.96 -7.69 27.78
N GLN A 391 31.87 -8.66 27.63
CA GLN A 391 33.22 -8.59 28.21
C GLN A 391 34.18 -7.92 27.24
N ALA A 392 35.13 -7.15 27.78
CA ALA A 392 36.10 -6.38 26.98
C ALA A 392 36.91 -7.24 26.00
N ASN A 393 37.21 -8.47 26.38
CA ASN A 393 38.03 -9.41 25.60
C ASN A 393 37.24 -10.40 24.77
N ALA A 394 35.91 -10.30 24.75
CA ALA A 394 35.09 -11.14 23.91
C ALA A 394 35.31 -10.82 22.43
N THR A 395 35.45 -11.84 21.60
CA THR A 395 35.65 -11.70 20.13
C THR A 395 34.54 -10.90 19.46
N ASN A 396 33.40 -10.86 20.09
CA ASN A 396 32.19 -10.19 19.64
C ASN A 396 31.92 -8.84 20.32
N ASN A 397 32.86 -8.35 21.15
CA ASN A 397 32.73 -7.05 21.80
C ASN A 397 33.31 -5.93 20.91
N LEU A 398 32.49 -5.33 20.11
CA LEU A 398 32.87 -4.26 19.16
C LEU A 398 33.39 -2.99 19.83
N ARG A 399 33.23 -2.85 21.14
CA ARG A 399 33.70 -1.65 21.87
C ARG A 399 35.05 -1.82 22.54
N GLY A 400 35.53 -3.04 22.72
CA GLY A 400 36.76 -3.33 23.43
C GLY A 400 36.71 -3.04 24.95
N ILE A 401 35.56 -2.80 25.51
CA ILE A 401 35.32 -2.54 26.93
C ILE A 401 34.18 -3.41 27.49
N SER A 402 34.26 -3.79 28.76
CA SER A 402 33.16 -4.45 29.43
C SER A 402 32.01 -3.47 29.68
N TYR A 403 30.79 -3.90 29.36
CA TYR A 403 29.58 -3.10 29.65
C TYR A 403 28.35 -3.99 29.80
N THR A 404 27.36 -3.47 30.51
CA THR A 404 26.02 -4.04 30.60
C THR A 404 25.01 -3.00 30.10
N THR A 405 24.13 -3.39 29.20
CA THR A 405 23.06 -2.52 28.72
C THR A 405 21.94 -2.44 29.74
N VAL A 406 21.39 -1.25 29.92
CA VAL A 406 20.22 -0.99 30.77
C VAL A 406 18.98 -0.89 29.87
N PRO A 407 18.01 -1.82 30.01
CA PRO A 407 16.78 -1.80 29.21
C PRO A 407 16.02 -0.48 29.38
N GLY A 408 15.48 0.04 28.26
CA GLY A 408 14.73 1.31 28.22
C GLY A 408 15.61 2.58 28.27
N VAL A 409 16.92 2.44 28.49
CA VAL A 409 17.85 3.58 28.65
C VAL A 409 18.95 3.56 27.58
N ASP A 410 19.68 2.47 27.48
CA ASP A 410 20.85 2.42 26.60
C ASP A 410 20.45 2.16 25.15
N THR A 411 21.06 2.89 24.21
CA THR A 411 21.00 2.58 22.79
C THR A 411 21.70 1.26 22.51
N ALA A 412 20.97 0.29 21.98
CA ALA A 412 21.50 -1.00 21.54
C ALA A 412 22.14 -0.93 20.16
N VAL A 413 21.44 -0.31 19.19
CA VAL A 413 21.91 -0.15 17.82
C VAL A 413 21.55 1.25 17.32
N TRP A 414 22.52 1.89 16.67
CA TRP A 414 22.32 3.17 16.00
C TRP A 414 22.73 3.07 14.52
N LEU A 415 21.83 3.47 13.65
CA LEU A 415 22.03 3.54 12.20
C LEU A 415 22.07 5.02 11.77
N PRO A 416 23.21 5.71 11.90
CA PRO A 416 23.35 7.09 11.42
C PRO A 416 23.18 7.15 9.90
N ASP A 417 22.74 8.30 9.40
CA ASP A 417 22.60 8.58 7.97
C ASP A 417 23.85 9.21 7.35
N TYR A 418 24.96 9.13 8.07
CA TYR A 418 26.29 9.59 7.67
C TYR A 418 27.38 8.60 8.13
N GLU A 419 28.55 8.68 7.51
CA GLU A 419 29.68 7.81 7.85
C GLU A 419 30.28 8.20 9.21
N VAL A 420 30.51 7.20 10.05
CA VAL A 420 31.13 7.37 11.37
C VAL A 420 32.50 6.70 11.36
N PRO A 421 33.58 7.44 11.49
CA PRO A 421 34.92 6.88 11.53
C PRO A 421 35.09 5.84 12.63
N GLY A 422 35.69 4.70 12.30
CA GLY A 422 35.97 3.60 13.24
C GLY A 422 34.76 2.71 13.54
N ALA A 423 33.58 2.94 12.92
CA ALA A 423 32.46 2.02 13.03
C ALA A 423 32.75 0.70 12.28
N PRO A 424 32.22 -0.42 12.78
CA PRO A 424 31.40 -0.64 13.96
C PRO A 424 32.19 -0.65 15.29
N GLN A 425 33.51 -0.77 15.25
CA GLN A 425 34.44 -0.87 16.39
C GLN A 425 34.83 0.50 16.97
N PHE A 426 33.92 1.44 16.98
CA PHE A 426 34.23 2.78 17.47
C PHE A 426 34.63 2.78 18.95
N VAL A 427 35.89 3.08 19.21
CA VAL A 427 36.52 3.12 20.53
C VAL A 427 36.63 4.56 21.05
N GLY A 428 35.78 5.46 20.68
CA GLY A 428 35.78 6.85 21.14
C GLY A 428 34.84 7.11 22.32
N ASN A 429 34.80 8.36 22.78
CA ASN A 429 33.82 8.84 23.77
C ASN A 429 32.41 8.81 23.15
N ARG A 430 31.75 7.69 23.23
CA ARG A 430 30.34 7.58 22.84
C ARG A 430 29.44 7.83 24.04
N PRO A 431 28.33 8.55 23.86
CA PRO A 431 27.35 8.73 24.92
C PRO A 431 26.48 7.49 25.18
N PHE A 432 26.65 6.40 24.40
CA PHE A 432 25.86 5.18 24.50
C PHE A 432 26.72 3.91 24.33
N LYS A 433 26.21 2.77 24.79
CA LYS A 433 26.90 1.47 24.82
C LYS A 433 26.67 0.61 23.58
N GLY A 434 25.88 1.04 22.61
CA GLY A 434 25.43 0.26 21.46
C GLY A 434 26.42 0.16 20.32
N ILE A 435 25.97 -0.51 19.27
CA ILE A 435 26.66 -0.72 18.01
C ILE A 435 26.31 0.40 17.05
N VAL A 436 27.28 0.91 16.30
CA VAL A 436 27.06 1.93 15.26
C VAL A 436 27.17 1.28 13.90
N VAL A 437 26.14 1.44 13.07
CA VAL A 437 26.05 0.86 11.73
C VAL A 437 25.80 1.99 10.70
N PRO A 438 26.87 2.65 10.20
CA PRO A 438 26.74 3.71 9.22
C PRO A 438 26.34 3.17 7.83
N PRO A 439 26.00 4.04 6.86
CA PRO A 439 25.50 3.65 5.55
C PRO A 439 26.41 2.68 4.78
N SER A 440 27.73 2.78 4.94
CA SER A 440 28.69 1.85 4.30
C SER A 440 28.59 0.40 4.82
N LEU A 441 27.94 0.18 5.97
CA LEU A 441 27.73 -1.15 6.56
C LEU A 441 26.30 -1.67 6.39
N TRP A 442 25.40 -0.87 5.84
CA TRP A 442 24.05 -1.35 5.55
C TRP A 442 24.07 -2.42 4.45
N ASN A 443 23.21 -3.40 4.58
CA ASN A 443 23.09 -4.50 3.64
C ASN A 443 21.67 -5.08 3.70
N ASN A 444 21.40 -6.20 3.03
CA ASN A 444 20.08 -6.83 2.99
C ASN A 444 19.59 -7.39 4.35
N GLY A 445 20.43 -7.43 5.37
CA GLY A 445 20.11 -7.90 6.72
C GLY A 445 20.03 -6.80 7.79
N ILE A 446 20.57 -5.59 7.52
CA ILE A 446 20.54 -4.46 8.44
C ILE A 446 20.45 -3.11 7.70
N PHE A 447 19.44 -2.33 7.99
CA PHE A 447 19.08 -1.07 7.35
C PHE A 447 18.09 -0.28 8.20
N PRO A 448 17.87 1.03 8.00
CA PRO A 448 16.80 1.79 8.65
C PRO A 448 15.42 1.20 8.31
N ALA A 449 14.69 0.70 9.31
CA ALA A 449 13.39 0.07 9.13
C ALA A 449 12.28 1.11 9.06
N LEU A 450 11.29 0.89 8.18
CA LEU A 450 10.12 1.77 8.05
C LEU A 450 9.23 1.66 9.28
N LYS A 451 8.93 2.79 9.95
CA LYS A 451 8.12 2.80 11.18
C LYS A 451 6.70 3.34 11.01
N LYS A 452 6.33 3.86 9.84
CA LYS A 452 5.00 4.46 9.58
C LYS A 452 3.84 3.55 9.97
N PHE A 453 3.98 2.25 9.76
CA PHE A 453 2.94 1.25 9.97
C PHE A 453 3.07 0.50 11.31
N MET A 454 4.06 0.84 12.12
CA MET A 454 4.27 0.12 13.40
C MET A 454 3.09 0.30 14.33
N ASP A 455 2.74 -0.80 15.00
CA ASP A 455 1.61 -0.88 15.90
C ASP A 455 2.07 -1.35 17.28
N PRO A 456 2.41 -0.42 18.18
CA PRO A 456 2.84 -0.76 19.53
C PRO A 456 1.69 -1.28 20.42
N SER A 457 0.44 -1.12 19.98
CA SER A 457 -0.74 -1.58 20.73
C SER A 457 -0.98 -3.09 20.63
N ARG A 458 -0.28 -3.78 19.72
CA ARG A 458 -0.35 -5.24 19.59
C ARG A 458 0.21 -5.92 20.82
N GLY A 459 -0.47 -6.22 21.80
CA GLY A 459 -0.10 -6.92 23.03
C GLY A 459 1.35 -7.43 23.17
N ALA A 460 1.57 -8.50 23.89
CA ALA A 460 2.89 -9.11 24.02
C ALA A 460 3.32 -9.95 22.79
N ASN A 461 2.42 -10.18 21.83
CA ASN A 461 2.70 -11.03 20.68
C ASN A 461 3.05 -10.19 19.43
N PHE A 462 4.35 -10.03 19.19
CA PHE A 462 4.89 -9.32 18.02
C PHE A 462 4.55 -10.00 16.66
N ASN A 463 4.02 -11.23 16.67
CA ASN A 463 3.57 -11.95 15.47
C ASN A 463 2.12 -11.65 15.11
N ASP A 464 1.36 -10.98 15.98
CA ASP A 464 -0.01 -10.63 15.66
C ASP A 464 -0.04 -9.58 14.54
N PRO A 465 -1.02 -9.65 13.63
CA PRO A 465 -1.26 -8.60 12.66
C PRO A 465 -1.62 -7.29 13.36
N SER A 466 -1.46 -6.18 12.66
CA SER A 466 -1.90 -4.88 13.17
C SER A 466 -3.41 -4.75 13.12
N THR A 467 -3.98 -4.12 14.13
CA THR A 467 -5.38 -3.68 14.14
C THR A 467 -5.56 -2.25 13.65
N ARG A 468 -4.46 -1.57 13.31
CA ARG A 468 -4.50 -0.26 12.68
C ARG A 468 -5.03 -0.41 11.25
N PRO A 469 -5.75 0.59 10.72
CA PRO A 469 -6.16 0.59 9.32
C PRO A 469 -4.93 0.70 8.40
N ALA A 470 -5.01 0.09 7.22
CA ALA A 470 -4.09 0.42 6.13
C ALA A 470 -4.61 1.69 5.44
N VAL A 471 -3.87 2.78 5.51
CA VAL A 471 -4.28 4.07 4.93
C VAL A 471 -3.95 4.10 3.44
N LEU A 472 -4.98 4.16 2.59
CA LEU A 472 -4.84 4.15 1.14
C LEU A 472 -4.58 5.56 0.58
N TYR A 473 -5.33 6.56 1.09
CA TYR A 473 -5.19 7.95 0.65
C TYR A 473 -5.15 8.90 1.84
N ARG A 474 -4.22 9.84 1.79
CA ARG A 474 -4.09 10.95 2.75
C ARG A 474 -4.32 12.30 2.06
N PHE A 475 -4.67 13.33 2.82
CA PHE A 475 -4.93 14.65 2.29
C PHE A 475 -3.70 15.28 1.60
N SER A 476 -2.49 14.91 1.99
CA SER A 476 -1.26 15.30 1.29
C SER A 476 -1.22 14.83 -0.17
N ASP A 477 -1.91 13.72 -0.52
CA ASP A 477 -1.98 13.23 -1.90
C ASP A 477 -2.79 14.15 -2.82
N VAL A 478 -3.74 14.93 -2.27
CA VAL A 478 -4.46 15.98 -3.02
C VAL A 478 -3.48 17.06 -3.51
N TYR A 479 -2.59 17.52 -2.62
CA TYR A 479 -1.58 18.52 -2.98
C TYR A 479 -0.61 17.99 -4.03
N MET A 480 -0.12 16.77 -3.86
CA MET A 480 0.87 16.19 -4.78
C MET A 480 0.25 15.79 -6.13
N THR A 481 -1.01 15.35 -6.15
CA THR A 481 -1.77 15.09 -7.39
C THR A 481 -2.03 16.40 -8.14
N GLY A 482 -2.46 17.44 -7.45
CA GLY A 482 -2.66 18.78 -8.03
C GLY A 482 -1.35 19.38 -8.55
N ALA A 483 -0.25 19.22 -7.82
CA ALA A 483 1.06 19.71 -8.25
C ALA A 483 1.53 19.04 -9.56
N GLU A 484 1.40 17.71 -9.68
CA GLU A 484 1.73 16.99 -10.91
C GLU A 484 0.82 17.41 -12.07
N ALA A 485 -0.47 17.61 -11.79
CA ALA A 485 -1.44 18.06 -12.79
C ALA A 485 -1.10 19.47 -13.30
N TYR A 486 -0.79 20.43 -12.41
CA TYR A 486 -0.35 21.76 -12.79
C TYR A 486 0.97 21.77 -13.57
N PHE A 487 1.94 20.95 -13.15
CA PHE A 487 3.19 20.79 -13.91
C PHE A 487 2.90 20.35 -15.36
N LYS A 488 2.04 19.35 -15.54
CA LYS A 488 1.65 18.83 -16.85
C LYS A 488 0.81 19.82 -17.66
N ALA A 489 0.05 20.69 -17.00
CA ALA A 489 -0.68 21.80 -17.62
C ALA A 489 0.22 23.02 -17.91
N GLY A 490 1.53 22.96 -17.64
CA GLY A 490 2.47 24.05 -17.89
C GLY A 490 2.45 25.17 -16.83
N ASN A 491 1.82 24.97 -15.68
CA ASN A 491 1.75 25.97 -14.61
C ASN A 491 2.64 25.60 -13.42
N ASN A 492 3.96 25.73 -13.61
CA ASN A 492 4.95 25.41 -12.61
C ASN A 492 4.84 26.27 -11.35
N ALA A 493 4.35 27.49 -11.45
CA ALA A 493 4.15 28.37 -10.29
C ALA A 493 3.10 27.80 -9.32
N LYS A 494 1.97 27.34 -9.84
CA LYS A 494 0.94 26.66 -9.05
C LYS A 494 1.45 25.30 -8.52
N ALA A 495 2.18 24.54 -9.33
CA ALA A 495 2.80 23.29 -8.90
C ALA A 495 3.75 23.51 -7.72
N ALA A 496 4.65 24.51 -7.80
CA ALA A 496 5.55 24.88 -6.71
C ALA A 496 4.79 25.30 -5.44
N ALA A 497 3.72 26.08 -5.59
CA ALA A 497 2.90 26.51 -4.46
C ALA A 497 2.30 25.32 -3.69
N LEU A 498 1.75 24.32 -4.37
CA LEU A 498 1.20 23.12 -3.74
C LEU A 498 2.29 22.25 -3.10
N ILE A 499 3.42 22.06 -3.77
CA ILE A 499 4.58 21.35 -3.22
C ILE A 499 5.10 22.04 -1.96
N ASN A 500 5.16 23.36 -1.96
CA ASN A 500 5.67 24.12 -0.82
C ASN A 500 4.81 23.95 0.44
N VAL A 501 3.51 23.75 0.33
CA VAL A 501 2.67 23.41 1.49
C VAL A 501 3.18 22.13 2.17
N ILE A 502 3.46 21.10 1.39
CA ILE A 502 3.96 19.80 1.90
C ILE A 502 5.38 19.95 2.46
N ARG A 503 6.25 20.67 1.77
CA ARG A 503 7.65 20.85 2.17
C ARG A 503 7.79 21.71 3.43
N GLN A 504 7.01 22.78 3.55
CA GLN A 504 7.02 23.63 4.74
C GLN A 504 6.47 22.90 5.97
N ARG A 505 5.42 22.06 5.80
CA ARG A 505 4.96 21.15 6.84
C ARG A 505 6.05 20.16 7.26
N ALA A 506 6.78 19.59 6.29
CA ALA A 506 7.86 18.63 6.55
C ALA A 506 9.07 19.24 7.29
N ALA A 507 9.24 20.55 7.22
CA ALA A 507 10.27 21.27 7.95
C ALA A 507 9.98 21.44 9.46
N PHE A 508 8.74 21.25 9.88
CA PHE A 508 8.34 21.44 11.28
C PHE A 508 8.94 20.35 12.19
N ARG A 509 9.41 20.77 13.36
CA ARG A 509 9.86 19.89 14.45
C ARG A 509 9.32 20.43 15.77
N LYS A 510 8.73 19.56 16.59
CA LYS A 510 8.21 19.92 17.93
C LYS A 510 9.30 20.45 18.88
N THR A 511 10.55 20.04 18.67
CA THR A 511 11.70 20.44 19.48
C THR A 511 12.28 21.81 19.09
N ASN A 512 11.87 22.35 17.95
CA ASN A 512 12.36 23.64 17.45
C ASN A 512 11.56 24.80 18.04
N THR A 513 12.22 25.94 18.20
CA THR A 513 11.53 27.22 18.44
C THR A 513 10.74 27.65 17.21
N THR A 514 9.81 28.59 17.36
CA THR A 514 9.06 29.17 16.24
C THR A 514 10.00 29.76 15.16
N ALA A 515 11.05 30.46 15.57
CA ALA A 515 12.03 31.04 14.64
C ALA A 515 12.82 29.95 13.87
N GLN A 516 13.21 28.87 14.53
CA GLN A 516 13.87 27.75 13.88
C GLN A 516 12.95 27.04 12.88
N ASN A 517 11.69 26.81 13.23
CA ASN A 517 10.72 26.23 12.30
C ASN A 517 10.44 27.16 11.10
N ALA A 518 10.37 28.47 11.31
CA ALA A 518 10.22 29.42 10.20
C ALA A 518 11.44 29.42 9.26
N ALA A 519 12.65 29.38 9.81
CA ALA A 519 13.88 29.27 9.02
C ALA A 519 13.95 27.96 8.24
N ALA A 520 13.60 26.85 8.86
CA ALA A 520 13.55 25.53 8.21
C ALA A 520 12.50 25.50 7.08
N ALA A 521 11.31 26.06 7.29
CA ALA A 521 10.27 26.16 6.26
C ALA A 521 10.75 27.01 5.07
N ALA A 522 11.43 28.13 5.32
CA ALA A 522 12.02 28.95 4.26
C ALA A 522 13.08 28.18 3.47
N ALA A 523 13.97 27.43 4.15
CA ALA A 523 15.00 26.60 3.51
C ALA A 523 14.42 25.45 2.65
N MET A 524 13.21 24.99 2.97
CA MET A 524 12.52 23.95 2.21
C MET A 524 11.70 24.48 1.03
N THR A 525 11.52 25.77 0.92
CA THR A 525 10.70 26.40 -0.15
C THR A 525 11.42 26.33 -1.49
N ILE A 526 10.69 25.96 -2.55
CA ILE A 526 11.18 25.92 -3.94
C ILE A 526 10.50 26.95 -4.82
N THR A 527 11.14 27.28 -5.92
CA THR A 527 10.65 28.17 -6.97
C THR A 527 10.08 27.38 -8.16
N ALA A 528 9.38 28.04 -9.07
CA ALA A 528 8.72 27.40 -10.22
C ALA A 528 9.71 26.71 -11.18
N ASP A 529 10.92 27.25 -11.33
CA ASP A 529 11.98 26.74 -12.18
C ASP A 529 12.62 25.43 -11.65
N GLN A 530 12.49 25.17 -10.36
CA GLN A 530 12.94 23.93 -9.73
C GLN A 530 11.95 22.77 -9.91
N VAL A 531 10.72 23.05 -10.36
CA VAL A 531 9.70 22.00 -10.57
C VAL A 531 10.00 21.23 -11.85
N THR A 532 10.44 19.99 -11.68
CA THR A 532 10.61 19.01 -12.75
C THR A 532 9.83 17.75 -12.43
N LEU A 533 9.65 16.88 -13.41
CA LEU A 533 9.01 15.57 -13.16
C LEU A 533 9.76 14.76 -12.11
N ASP A 534 11.09 14.69 -12.21
CA ASP A 534 11.90 13.98 -11.24
C ASP A 534 11.79 14.58 -9.84
N PHE A 535 11.74 15.92 -9.73
CA PHE A 535 11.52 16.57 -8.45
C PHE A 535 10.17 16.18 -7.83
N ILE A 536 9.09 16.15 -8.62
CA ILE A 536 7.75 15.73 -8.16
C ILE A 536 7.77 14.27 -7.72
N LEU A 537 8.39 13.38 -8.49
CA LEU A 537 8.49 11.96 -8.14
C LEU A 537 9.30 11.72 -6.87
N ASP A 538 10.38 12.50 -6.66
CA ASP A 538 11.19 12.42 -5.44
C ASP A 538 10.45 13.03 -4.23
N GLU A 539 9.68 14.09 -4.44
CA GLU A 539 8.82 14.66 -3.39
C GLU A 539 7.71 13.68 -2.99
N ARG A 540 7.09 12.99 -3.96
CA ARG A 540 6.14 11.91 -3.70
C ARG A 540 6.78 10.76 -2.92
N SER A 541 8.03 10.39 -3.26
CA SER A 541 8.79 9.38 -2.52
C SER A 541 9.00 9.80 -1.06
N ARG A 542 9.46 11.03 -0.80
CA ARG A 542 9.63 11.55 0.57
C ARG A 542 8.33 11.51 1.37
N GLU A 543 7.23 11.88 0.74
CA GLU A 543 5.92 11.97 1.40
C GLU A 543 5.27 10.60 1.63
N PHE A 544 5.28 9.74 0.60
CA PHE A 544 4.52 8.48 0.56
C PHE A 544 5.39 7.23 0.61
N PHE A 545 6.64 7.31 1.06
CA PHE A 545 7.54 6.15 1.09
C PHE A 545 6.88 4.95 1.76
N GLY A 546 6.72 3.86 1.01
CA GLY A 546 6.11 2.63 1.48
C GLY A 546 4.56 2.58 1.49
N GLU A 547 3.87 3.62 1.01
CA GLU A 547 2.39 3.73 1.08
C GLU A 547 1.66 3.16 -0.15
N TRP A 548 2.15 2.09 -0.75
CA TRP A 548 1.55 1.32 -1.87
C TRP A 548 1.26 2.12 -3.15
N GLN A 549 1.94 3.24 -3.40
CA GLN A 549 1.68 4.07 -4.59
C GLN A 549 2.83 4.07 -5.59
N ARG A 550 4.06 3.69 -5.18
CA ARG A 550 5.27 3.98 -5.96
C ARG A 550 5.27 3.40 -7.36
N TRP A 551 4.89 2.12 -7.50
CA TRP A 551 4.90 1.48 -8.82
C TRP A 551 3.93 2.19 -9.79
N HIS A 552 2.70 2.48 -9.34
CA HIS A 552 1.72 3.22 -10.14
C HIS A 552 2.16 4.66 -10.45
N ASP A 553 2.81 5.36 -9.52
CA ASP A 553 3.35 6.70 -9.77
C ASP A 553 4.38 6.69 -10.90
N LEU A 554 5.31 5.71 -10.89
CA LEU A 554 6.34 5.58 -11.90
C LEU A 554 5.78 5.16 -13.26
N VAL A 555 4.80 4.26 -13.28
CA VAL A 555 4.12 3.81 -14.51
C VAL A 555 3.31 4.97 -15.11
N ARG A 556 2.47 5.64 -14.32
CA ARG A 556 1.70 6.80 -14.77
C ARG A 556 2.60 7.84 -15.41
N ALA A 557 3.68 8.20 -14.74
CA ALA A 557 4.65 9.21 -15.21
C ALA A 557 5.60 8.69 -16.29
N ARG A 558 5.40 7.48 -16.83
CA ARG A 558 6.25 6.81 -17.82
C ARG A 558 7.74 6.80 -17.44
N SER A 559 8.02 6.70 -16.16
CA SER A 559 9.36 6.83 -15.59
C SER A 559 9.91 5.53 -14.98
N LEU A 560 9.11 4.45 -14.91
CA LEU A 560 9.49 3.21 -14.25
C LEU A 560 10.83 2.67 -14.78
N VAL A 561 10.92 2.43 -16.09
CA VAL A 561 12.10 1.79 -16.68
C VAL A 561 13.35 2.65 -16.46
N ARG A 562 13.26 3.93 -16.79
CA ARG A 562 14.38 4.87 -16.60
C ARG A 562 14.83 4.93 -15.14
N ARG A 563 13.91 5.12 -14.19
CA ARG A 563 14.23 5.27 -12.77
C ARG A 563 14.78 3.99 -12.16
N VAL A 564 14.24 2.83 -12.55
CA VAL A 564 14.77 1.52 -12.12
C VAL A 564 16.18 1.32 -12.68
N GLN A 565 16.42 1.62 -13.96
CA GLN A 565 17.76 1.52 -14.55
C GLN A 565 18.78 2.49 -13.92
N GLU A 566 18.34 3.68 -13.51
CA GLU A 566 19.20 4.67 -12.86
C GLU A 566 19.54 4.34 -11.41
N TRP A 567 18.63 3.70 -10.67
CA TRP A 567 18.73 3.61 -9.22
C TRP A 567 18.70 2.20 -8.64
N ASN A 568 18.07 1.21 -9.30
CA ASN A 568 17.91 -0.13 -8.76
C ASN A 568 18.82 -1.14 -9.49
N GLN A 569 20.01 -1.38 -8.93
CA GLN A 569 21.01 -2.26 -9.55
C GLN A 569 20.54 -3.71 -9.68
N GLU A 570 19.65 -4.19 -8.80
CA GLU A 570 19.12 -5.56 -8.84
C GLU A 570 18.21 -5.79 -10.05
N ALA A 571 17.51 -4.74 -10.49
CA ALA A 571 16.49 -4.79 -11.53
C ALA A 571 16.92 -4.16 -12.87
N ALA A 572 17.92 -3.29 -12.85
CA ALA A 572 18.31 -2.43 -13.99
C ALA A 572 18.55 -3.20 -15.31
N ALA A 573 19.16 -4.39 -15.24
CA ALA A 573 19.46 -5.20 -16.42
C ALA A 573 18.20 -5.86 -17.05
N TYR A 574 17.16 -6.04 -16.28
CA TYR A 574 16.02 -6.87 -16.67
C TYR A 574 14.74 -6.08 -16.96
N VAL A 575 14.58 -4.89 -16.35
CA VAL A 575 13.41 -4.04 -16.59
C VAL A 575 13.36 -3.58 -18.05
N LYS A 576 12.18 -3.69 -18.68
CA LYS A 576 11.90 -3.35 -20.06
C LYS A 576 10.62 -2.52 -20.16
N ASP A 577 10.40 -1.85 -21.29
CA ASP A 577 9.24 -0.98 -21.51
C ASP A 577 7.90 -1.71 -21.31
N PHE A 578 7.81 -2.98 -21.70
CA PHE A 578 6.59 -3.75 -21.48
C PHE A 578 6.26 -3.97 -19.98
N ASN A 579 7.24 -3.85 -19.08
CA ASN A 579 7.01 -3.96 -17.64
C ASN A 579 6.25 -2.76 -17.03
N MET A 580 5.90 -1.76 -17.83
CA MET A 580 4.93 -0.73 -17.43
C MET A 580 3.50 -1.27 -17.31
N LEU A 581 3.26 -2.50 -17.72
CA LEU A 581 2.08 -3.29 -17.39
C LEU A 581 2.52 -4.57 -16.71
N ARG A 582 1.66 -5.13 -15.87
CA ARG A 582 1.86 -6.47 -15.31
C ARG A 582 1.35 -7.54 -16.28
N PRO A 583 1.89 -8.76 -16.24
CA PRO A 583 1.35 -9.87 -17.04
C PRO A 583 -0.07 -10.20 -16.62
N ILE A 584 -0.94 -10.46 -17.57
CA ILE A 584 -2.29 -10.99 -17.31
C ILE A 584 -2.14 -12.32 -16.56
N PRO A 585 -2.88 -12.53 -15.46
CA PRO A 585 -2.76 -13.75 -14.66
C PRO A 585 -3.04 -15.00 -15.49
N GLN A 586 -2.23 -16.04 -15.32
CA GLN A 586 -2.39 -17.30 -16.06
C GLN A 586 -3.78 -17.91 -15.82
N THR A 587 -4.28 -17.79 -14.59
CA THR A 587 -5.63 -18.27 -14.24
C THR A 587 -6.74 -17.63 -15.04
N GLN A 588 -6.59 -16.37 -15.47
CA GLN A 588 -7.55 -15.72 -16.37
C GLN A 588 -7.45 -16.29 -17.77
N ILE A 589 -6.25 -16.47 -18.29
CA ILE A 589 -6.02 -17.01 -19.64
C ILE A 589 -6.58 -18.41 -19.75
N ASP A 590 -6.33 -19.26 -18.75
CA ASP A 590 -6.75 -20.66 -18.72
C ASP A 590 -8.28 -20.83 -18.58
N ARG A 591 -8.96 -19.87 -17.94
CA ARG A 591 -10.42 -19.90 -17.78
C ARG A 591 -11.23 -19.53 -19.02
N VAL A 592 -10.60 -18.86 -19.98
CA VAL A 592 -11.27 -18.47 -21.23
C VAL A 592 -11.08 -19.57 -22.26
N VAL A 593 -12.07 -20.43 -22.39
CA VAL A 593 -12.06 -21.59 -23.30
C VAL A 593 -13.10 -21.48 -24.40
N GLU A 594 -13.94 -20.43 -24.37
CA GLU A 594 -14.93 -20.12 -25.41
C GLU A 594 -14.55 -18.82 -26.12
N GLY A 595 -14.71 -18.81 -27.46
CA GLY A 595 -14.37 -17.67 -28.27
C GLY A 595 -12.87 -17.54 -28.57
N PRO A 596 -12.38 -16.32 -28.92
CA PRO A 596 -10.97 -16.07 -29.16
C PRO A 596 -10.13 -16.25 -27.90
N LYS A 597 -8.90 -16.74 -28.06
CA LYS A 597 -7.94 -16.86 -26.95
C LYS A 597 -7.77 -15.51 -26.25
N PHE A 598 -7.82 -15.52 -24.90
CA PHE A 598 -7.60 -14.32 -24.11
C PHE A 598 -6.13 -13.85 -24.26
N PRO A 599 -5.87 -12.63 -24.73
CA PRO A 599 -4.51 -12.21 -25.06
C PRO A 599 -3.72 -11.81 -23.81
N GLN A 600 -2.43 -12.17 -23.78
CA GLN A 600 -1.47 -11.67 -22.82
C GLN A 600 -1.03 -10.24 -23.18
N ASN A 601 -0.52 -9.48 -22.20
CA ASN A 601 0.19 -8.23 -22.49
C ASN A 601 1.48 -8.51 -23.27
N SER A 602 1.76 -7.65 -24.24
CA SER A 602 2.94 -7.78 -25.09
C SER A 602 4.23 -7.84 -24.27
N GLY A 603 5.10 -8.77 -24.58
CA GLY A 603 6.38 -8.97 -23.90
C GLY A 603 6.38 -10.11 -22.85
N TYR A 604 5.20 -10.64 -22.49
CA TYR A 604 5.06 -11.75 -21.52
C TYR A 604 4.65 -13.07 -22.17
#